data_c9d0eed2fa6071a83d530f44a48c1190
#
_entry.id   c9d0eed2fa6071a83d530f44a48c1190
#
_cell.length_a   1.000
_cell.length_b   1.000
_cell.length_c   1.000
_cell.angle_alpha   90.00
_cell.angle_beta   90.00
_cell.angle_gamma   90.00
#
_symmetry.space_group_name_H-M   'P 1'
#
loop_
_entity.id
_entity.type
_entity.pdbx_description
1 polymer ?
#
loop_
_entity_poly.entity_id
_entity_poly.type
_entity_poly.pdbx_seq_one_letter_code
_entity_poly.pdbx_strand_id
1 'polypeptide(L)'
;FDQLPEDFDHFEPILEAAVSRMPMLAEAGIHTFFNGPESFTPDDAYHLGLAPELDNFWVAAGFNSIGIQSAGGAGMALAQWMEDGEKPFDLGDVDISRMQPFQGNKAYLFERSKETLGLLYADHYPFRQKETARGIRRTPFHQHLLDQGAVMGELAGWERANWFATPDQTPEYAYTWKRQKFFENVAEEVKAVRTNVGMYDMSSFGKIRVEGRDATAFLNYIGGGQYDVAVGKIVYTQFLNARGGIEADVT
;
A
#
# COMPACT_ATOMS: atom_id res chain seq x y z
N PHE A 1 -29.03 -10.55 -0.38
CA PHE A 1 -27.60 -10.15 -0.50
C PHE A 1 -27.39 -8.68 -0.17
N ASP A 2 -28.38 -7.88 -0.26
CA ASP A 2 -28.42 -6.41 -0.18
C ASP A 2 -28.83 -5.89 1.21
N GLN A 3 -29.31 -6.75 2.09
CA GLN A 3 -29.65 -6.40 3.45
C GLN A 3 -29.21 -7.48 4.42
N LEU A 4 -28.53 -7.04 5.49
CA LEU A 4 -28.17 -7.86 6.62
C LEU A 4 -29.24 -7.78 7.71
N PRO A 5 -29.29 -8.73 8.66
CA PRO A 5 -30.16 -8.62 9.83
C PRO A 5 -29.91 -7.30 10.58
N GLU A 6 -30.97 -6.78 11.18
CA GLU A 6 -30.88 -5.62 12.06
C GLU A 6 -29.96 -5.92 13.26
N ASP A 7 -29.05 -4.98 13.58
CA ASP A 7 -28.09 -5.09 14.68
C ASP A 7 -28.20 -3.85 15.57
N PHE A 8 -29.12 -3.95 16.53
CA PHE A 8 -29.35 -2.87 17.49
C PHE A 8 -28.21 -2.74 18.48
N ASP A 9 -27.57 -3.83 18.87
CA ASP A 9 -26.45 -3.79 19.83
C ASP A 9 -25.26 -2.99 19.26
N HIS A 10 -25.03 -3.13 17.96
CA HIS A 10 -24.02 -2.32 17.24
C HIS A 10 -24.42 -0.86 17.10
N PHE A 11 -25.72 -0.58 16.93
CA PHE A 11 -26.24 0.77 16.73
C PHE A 11 -26.41 1.55 18.05
N GLU A 12 -26.65 0.88 19.17
CA GLU A 12 -26.97 1.49 20.47
C GLU A 12 -25.98 2.58 20.90
N PRO A 13 -24.63 2.39 20.86
CA PRO A 13 -23.69 3.44 21.25
C PRO A 13 -23.76 4.69 20.37
N ILE A 14 -24.12 4.51 19.08
CA ILE A 14 -24.30 5.63 18.15
C ILE A 14 -25.57 6.39 18.49
N LEU A 15 -26.65 5.68 18.79
CA LEU A 15 -27.92 6.26 19.19
C LEU A 15 -27.78 7.04 20.51
N GLU A 16 -27.13 6.49 21.51
CA GLU A 16 -26.83 7.16 22.77
C GLU A 16 -26.06 8.48 22.58
N ALA A 17 -25.01 8.44 21.76
CA ALA A 17 -24.24 9.62 21.39
C ALA A 17 -25.09 10.67 20.66
N ALA A 18 -26.01 10.24 19.80
CA ALA A 18 -26.95 11.13 19.10
C ALA A 18 -27.95 11.76 20.06
N VAL A 19 -28.56 10.97 20.97
CA VAL A 19 -29.52 11.44 22.00
C VAL A 19 -28.85 12.42 22.96
N SER A 20 -27.59 12.19 23.34
CA SER A 20 -26.86 13.13 24.21
C SER A 20 -26.71 14.53 23.59
N ARG A 21 -26.70 14.64 22.28
CA ARG A 21 -26.60 15.92 21.54
C ARG A 21 -27.95 16.48 21.12
N MET A 22 -28.90 15.60 20.87
CA MET A 22 -30.27 15.93 20.44
C MET A 22 -31.28 15.15 21.29
N PRO A 23 -31.60 15.57 22.50
CA PRO A 23 -32.45 14.81 23.46
C PRO A 23 -33.82 14.39 22.90
N MET A 24 -34.36 15.13 21.94
CA MET A 24 -35.64 14.80 21.29
C MET A 24 -35.61 13.48 20.56
N LEU A 25 -34.42 12.96 20.19
CA LEU A 25 -34.30 11.66 19.53
C LEU A 25 -34.68 10.50 20.46
N ALA A 26 -34.64 10.67 21.76
CA ALA A 26 -35.12 9.65 22.71
C ALA A 26 -36.60 9.34 22.60
N GLU A 27 -37.41 10.32 22.12
CA GLU A 27 -38.83 10.17 21.90
C GLU A 27 -39.20 9.88 20.44
N ALA A 28 -38.23 9.95 19.54
CA ALA A 28 -38.44 9.72 18.13
C ALA A 28 -38.48 8.20 17.82
N GLY A 29 -39.46 7.77 17.02
CA GLY A 29 -39.49 6.42 16.49
C GLY A 29 -38.48 6.24 15.35
N ILE A 30 -38.01 5.01 15.15
CA ILE A 30 -37.21 4.63 13.97
C ILE A 30 -38.17 4.28 12.84
N HIS A 31 -38.12 5.06 11.77
CA HIS A 31 -38.95 4.81 10.59
C HIS A 31 -38.40 3.65 9.73
N THR A 32 -37.10 3.62 9.54
CA THR A 32 -36.40 2.56 8.80
C THR A 32 -35.09 2.26 9.47
N PHE A 33 -34.85 1.01 9.79
CA PHE A 33 -33.56 0.50 10.24
C PHE A 33 -32.98 -0.38 9.12
N PHE A 34 -31.82 -0.01 8.63
CA PHE A 34 -31.18 -0.67 7.51
C PHE A 34 -29.74 -1.06 7.86
N ASN A 35 -29.42 -2.33 7.62
CA ASN A 35 -28.07 -2.83 7.77
C ASN A 35 -27.68 -3.53 6.46
N GLY A 36 -26.62 -3.06 5.81
CA GLY A 36 -26.16 -3.55 4.50
C GLY A 36 -24.69 -3.95 4.49
N PRO A 37 -24.30 -4.88 3.61
CA PRO A 37 -22.90 -5.25 3.44
C PRO A 37 -22.13 -4.13 2.74
N GLU A 38 -20.90 -3.96 3.13
CA GLU A 38 -19.97 -3.04 2.53
C GLU A 38 -18.70 -3.76 2.08
N SER A 39 -17.99 -3.22 1.07
CA SER A 39 -16.81 -3.85 0.52
C SER A 39 -15.53 -3.15 0.97
N PHE A 40 -14.62 -3.92 1.55
CA PHE A 40 -13.30 -3.48 1.98
C PHE A 40 -12.19 -4.24 1.25
N THR A 41 -11.12 -3.52 0.96
CA THR A 41 -9.90 -4.08 0.38
C THR A 41 -8.85 -4.31 1.47
N PRO A 42 -7.85 -5.16 1.23
CA PRO A 42 -6.84 -5.44 2.25
C PRO A 42 -5.81 -4.34 2.45
N ASP A 43 -5.79 -3.32 1.60
CA ASP A 43 -4.85 -2.20 1.66
C ASP A 43 -5.51 -0.83 1.87
N ASP A 44 -6.84 -0.81 2.05
CA ASP A 44 -7.63 0.41 2.25
C ASP A 44 -7.69 1.35 1.03
N ALA A 45 -7.31 0.88 -0.13
CA ALA A 45 -7.42 1.59 -1.39
C ALA A 45 -8.37 0.85 -2.36
N TYR A 46 -9.28 1.55 -3.00
CA TYR A 46 -10.22 0.93 -3.93
C TYR A 46 -9.52 0.38 -5.18
N HIS A 47 -10.19 -0.48 -5.93
CA HIS A 47 -9.69 -1.02 -7.19
C HIS A 47 -10.22 -0.21 -8.35
N LEU A 48 -9.32 0.34 -9.15
CA LEU A 48 -9.64 1.10 -10.34
C LEU A 48 -8.77 0.65 -11.52
N GLY A 49 -9.34 0.52 -12.72
CA GLY A 49 -8.59 0.30 -13.93
C GLY A 49 -8.85 -1.02 -14.64
N LEU A 50 -7.99 -1.33 -15.61
CA LEU A 50 -8.07 -2.54 -16.41
C LEU A 50 -7.57 -3.75 -15.60
N ALA A 51 -8.37 -4.80 -15.52
CA ALA A 51 -7.97 -6.04 -14.85
C ALA A 51 -6.80 -6.70 -15.60
N PRO A 52 -5.70 -7.06 -14.89
CA PRO A 52 -4.52 -7.63 -15.56
C PRO A 52 -4.76 -8.99 -16.25
N GLU A 53 -5.77 -9.73 -15.79
CA GLU A 53 -6.05 -11.10 -16.27
C GLU A 53 -7.07 -11.15 -17.41
N LEU A 54 -7.74 -10.04 -17.73
CA LEU A 54 -8.84 -10.02 -18.69
C LEU A 54 -8.74 -8.82 -19.62
N ASP A 55 -8.78 -9.08 -20.91
CA ASP A 55 -8.82 -8.04 -21.91
C ASP A 55 -10.14 -7.25 -21.83
N ASN A 56 -10.05 -5.93 -21.88
CA ASN A 56 -11.18 -5.01 -21.91
C ASN A 56 -12.17 -5.16 -20.74
N PHE A 57 -11.69 -5.63 -19.59
CA PHE A 57 -12.48 -5.73 -18.36
C PHE A 57 -12.03 -4.66 -17.36
N TRP A 58 -12.85 -3.63 -17.20
CA TRP A 58 -12.58 -2.48 -16.36
C TRP A 58 -13.25 -2.61 -14.99
N VAL A 59 -12.54 -2.20 -13.95
CA VAL A 59 -12.96 -2.35 -12.56
C VAL A 59 -13.02 -0.99 -11.88
N ALA A 60 -14.10 -0.77 -11.12
CA ALA A 60 -14.24 0.29 -10.14
C ALA A 60 -14.99 -0.31 -8.94
N ALA A 61 -14.27 -0.75 -7.91
CA ALA A 61 -14.85 -1.52 -6.80
C ALA A 61 -14.07 -1.39 -5.50
N GLY A 62 -14.67 -1.84 -4.38
CA GLY A 62 -13.99 -1.89 -3.09
C GLY A 62 -13.71 -0.52 -2.50
N PHE A 63 -14.68 0.37 -2.51
CA PHE A 63 -14.48 1.77 -2.16
C PHE A 63 -14.35 2.06 -0.65
N ASN A 64 -14.32 1.06 0.23
CA ASN A 64 -13.97 1.22 1.65
C ASN A 64 -14.72 2.39 2.33
N SER A 65 -16.04 2.42 2.27
CA SER A 65 -16.91 3.49 2.82
C SER A 65 -16.76 4.89 2.19
N ILE A 66 -15.90 5.07 1.19
CA ILE A 66 -15.67 6.38 0.57
C ILE A 66 -16.24 6.49 -0.87
N GLY A 67 -17.13 5.55 -1.24
CA GLY A 67 -17.64 5.47 -2.61
C GLY A 67 -18.40 6.71 -3.09
N ILE A 68 -19.25 7.29 -2.24
CA ILE A 68 -20.03 8.46 -2.61
C ILE A 68 -19.13 9.65 -2.95
N GLN A 69 -18.14 9.92 -2.11
CA GLN A 69 -17.23 11.06 -2.32
C GLN A 69 -16.21 10.82 -3.43
N SER A 70 -15.86 9.55 -3.72
CA SER A 70 -14.84 9.20 -4.70
C SER A 70 -15.41 8.92 -6.10
N ALA A 71 -16.70 8.62 -6.22
CA ALA A 71 -17.33 8.14 -7.46
C ALA A 71 -17.12 9.08 -8.67
N GLY A 72 -17.26 10.40 -8.45
CA GLY A 72 -17.09 11.38 -9.53
C GLY A 72 -15.65 11.39 -10.07
N GLY A 73 -14.66 11.45 -9.21
CA GLY A 73 -13.24 11.45 -9.58
C GLY A 73 -12.79 10.12 -10.19
N ALA A 74 -13.17 9.01 -9.57
CA ALA A 74 -12.86 7.67 -10.08
C ALA A 74 -13.49 7.42 -11.45
N GLY A 75 -14.76 7.81 -11.63
CA GLY A 75 -15.46 7.70 -12.93
C GLY A 75 -14.82 8.56 -14.02
N MET A 76 -14.45 9.80 -13.71
CA MET A 76 -13.73 10.67 -14.63
C MET A 76 -12.38 10.09 -15.06
N ALA A 77 -11.57 9.67 -14.09
CA ALA A 77 -10.26 9.10 -14.37
C ALA A 77 -10.35 7.82 -15.22
N LEU A 78 -11.32 6.96 -14.90
CA LEU A 78 -11.53 5.73 -15.64
C LEU A 78 -12.01 5.98 -17.07
N ALA A 79 -12.93 6.93 -17.26
CA ALA A 79 -13.42 7.30 -18.59
C ALA A 79 -12.30 7.87 -19.48
N GLN A 80 -11.48 8.76 -18.94
CA GLN A 80 -10.30 9.30 -19.66
C GLN A 80 -9.30 8.20 -20.00
N TRP A 81 -9.01 7.29 -19.05
CA TRP A 81 -8.12 6.17 -19.31
C TRP A 81 -8.63 5.24 -20.40
N MET A 82 -9.96 4.96 -20.42
CA MET A 82 -10.59 4.17 -21.49
C MET A 82 -10.51 4.85 -22.86
N GLU A 83 -10.67 6.17 -22.90
CA GLU A 83 -10.64 6.96 -24.15
C GLU A 83 -9.21 7.08 -24.70
N ASP A 84 -8.26 7.43 -23.84
CA ASP A 84 -6.89 7.71 -24.24
C ASP A 84 -6.00 6.45 -24.34
N GLY A 85 -6.41 5.33 -23.71
CA GLY A 85 -5.60 4.13 -23.56
C GLY A 85 -4.47 4.26 -22.52
N GLU A 86 -4.35 5.40 -21.86
CA GLU A 86 -3.34 5.71 -20.86
C GLU A 86 -3.96 6.36 -19.63
N LYS A 87 -3.33 6.14 -18.46
CA LYS A 87 -3.74 6.80 -17.21
C LYS A 87 -3.65 8.31 -17.34
N PRO A 88 -4.68 9.08 -16.95
CA PRO A 88 -4.65 10.54 -17.08
C PRO A 88 -3.66 11.23 -16.13
N PHE A 89 -3.37 10.59 -15.00
CA PHE A 89 -2.42 11.00 -13.97
C PHE A 89 -1.99 9.77 -13.16
N ASP A 90 -1.17 9.94 -12.13
CA ASP A 90 -0.75 8.84 -11.26
C ASP A 90 -1.95 8.26 -10.49
N LEU A 91 -2.25 7.01 -10.76
CA LEU A 91 -3.29 6.19 -10.13
C LEU A 91 -2.68 4.97 -9.41
N GLY A 92 -1.38 4.96 -9.18
CA GLY A 92 -0.66 3.79 -8.65
C GLY A 92 -1.25 3.24 -7.36
N ASP A 93 -1.71 4.09 -6.47
CA ASP A 93 -2.29 3.68 -5.18
C ASP A 93 -3.65 2.99 -5.31
N VAL A 94 -4.37 3.19 -6.41
CA VAL A 94 -5.71 2.62 -6.64
C VAL A 94 -5.77 1.71 -7.85
N ASP A 95 -4.75 1.66 -8.69
CA ASP A 95 -4.69 0.76 -9.84
C ASP A 95 -4.80 -0.71 -9.40
N ILE A 96 -5.76 -1.43 -9.98
CA ILE A 96 -5.99 -2.84 -9.64
C ILE A 96 -4.74 -3.71 -9.89
N SER A 97 -3.87 -3.33 -10.82
CA SER A 97 -2.63 -4.05 -11.14
C SER A 97 -1.61 -4.08 -9.98
N ARG A 98 -1.79 -3.24 -8.94
CA ARG A 98 -0.96 -3.29 -7.72
C ARG A 98 -1.18 -4.56 -6.90
N MET A 99 -2.33 -5.22 -7.10
CA MET A 99 -2.68 -6.43 -6.35
C MET A 99 -1.78 -7.60 -6.69
N GLN A 100 -1.38 -8.34 -5.67
CA GLN A 100 -0.54 -9.51 -5.80
C GLN A 100 -1.36 -10.79 -5.62
N PRO A 101 -1.01 -11.91 -6.28
CA PRO A 101 -1.79 -13.15 -6.21
C PRO A 101 -2.06 -13.67 -4.78
N PHE A 102 -1.14 -13.48 -3.84
CA PHE A 102 -1.32 -13.91 -2.45
C PHE A 102 -2.47 -13.18 -1.75
N GLN A 103 -2.79 -11.94 -2.16
CA GLN A 103 -3.85 -11.13 -1.58
C GLN A 103 -5.26 -11.67 -1.88
N GLY A 104 -5.40 -12.58 -2.85
CA GLY A 104 -6.63 -13.33 -3.09
C GLY A 104 -6.89 -14.49 -2.11
N ASN A 105 -5.96 -14.79 -1.20
CA ASN A 105 -6.13 -15.83 -0.20
C ASN A 105 -7.19 -15.42 0.83
N LYS A 106 -8.18 -16.30 1.08
CA LYS A 106 -9.31 -16.01 1.99
C LYS A 106 -8.90 -15.72 3.42
N ALA A 107 -7.90 -16.42 3.95
CA ALA A 107 -7.41 -16.18 5.31
C ALA A 107 -6.71 -14.81 5.40
N TYR A 108 -5.89 -14.47 4.40
CA TYR A 108 -5.27 -13.16 4.29
C TYR A 108 -6.32 -12.05 4.24
N LEU A 109 -7.30 -12.17 3.35
CA LEU A 109 -8.38 -11.18 3.20
C LEU A 109 -9.16 -11.00 4.50
N PHE A 110 -9.51 -12.10 5.17
CA PHE A 110 -10.27 -12.05 6.41
C PHE A 110 -9.54 -11.27 7.52
N GLU A 111 -8.27 -11.56 7.76
CA GLU A 111 -7.49 -10.91 8.81
C GLU A 111 -7.12 -9.47 8.43
N ARG A 112 -6.62 -9.26 7.22
CA ARG A 112 -6.13 -7.96 6.78
C ARG A 112 -7.27 -6.94 6.57
N SER A 113 -8.41 -7.36 6.00
CA SER A 113 -9.54 -6.44 5.80
C SER A 113 -10.19 -6.01 7.11
N LYS A 114 -10.19 -6.87 8.14
CA LYS A 114 -10.63 -6.48 9.50
C LYS A 114 -9.74 -5.40 10.10
N GLU A 115 -8.42 -5.59 10.01
CA GLU A 115 -7.47 -4.59 10.49
C GLU A 115 -7.64 -3.27 9.73
N THR A 116 -7.74 -3.34 8.41
CA THR A 116 -7.89 -2.18 7.54
C THR A 116 -9.18 -1.42 7.85
N LEU A 117 -10.32 -2.11 8.00
CA LEU A 117 -11.57 -1.51 8.42
C LEU A 117 -11.42 -0.78 9.77
N GLY A 118 -10.80 -1.43 10.76
CA GLY A 118 -10.58 -0.83 12.08
C GLY A 118 -9.65 0.38 12.06
N LEU A 119 -8.82 0.52 11.04
CA LEU A 119 -7.87 1.64 10.88
C LEU A 119 -8.42 2.79 10.06
N LEU A 120 -9.53 2.63 9.33
CA LEU A 120 -10.05 3.63 8.40
C LEU A 120 -10.24 5.02 9.03
N TYR A 121 -10.75 5.06 10.27
CA TYR A 121 -10.96 6.30 11.03
C TYR A 121 -10.08 6.41 12.28
N ALA A 122 -9.05 5.57 12.39
CA ALA A 122 -8.10 5.62 13.49
C ALA A 122 -7.06 6.73 13.28
N ASP A 123 -6.24 7.00 14.31
CA ASP A 123 -5.07 7.86 14.17
C ASP A 123 -4.06 7.25 13.19
N HIS A 124 -3.80 7.94 12.09
CA HIS A 124 -2.82 7.52 11.07
C HIS A 124 -1.42 8.05 11.44
N TYR A 125 -0.83 7.46 12.47
CA TYR A 125 0.53 7.82 12.89
C TYR A 125 1.54 7.62 11.75
N PRO A 126 2.56 8.47 11.65
CA PRO A 126 3.67 8.26 10.72
C PRO A 126 4.31 6.88 10.92
N PHE A 127 4.68 6.24 9.80
CA PHE A 127 5.32 4.92 9.77
C PHE A 127 4.48 3.75 10.33
N ARG A 128 3.18 3.96 10.53
CA ARG A 128 2.31 2.89 11.02
C ARG A 128 2.36 1.68 10.08
N GLN A 129 2.54 0.51 10.68
CA GLN A 129 2.60 -0.78 9.98
C GLN A 129 1.32 -1.57 10.20
N LYS A 130 0.98 -2.40 9.23
CA LYS A 130 -0.05 -3.43 9.40
C LYS A 130 0.51 -4.54 10.31
N GLU A 131 -0.32 -5.08 11.18
CA GLU A 131 0.07 -6.07 12.19
C GLU A 131 -0.38 -7.49 11.82
N THR A 132 -1.50 -7.62 11.09
CA THR A 132 -2.04 -8.93 10.67
C THR A 132 -1.39 -9.44 9.40
N ALA A 133 -1.52 -10.73 9.14
CA ALA A 133 -1.07 -11.41 7.92
C ALA A 133 0.38 -11.05 7.53
N ARG A 134 1.28 -11.02 8.53
CA ARG A 134 2.71 -10.72 8.39
C ARG A 134 3.49 -11.95 7.92
N GLY A 135 4.68 -11.72 7.40
CA GLY A 135 5.61 -12.77 7.02
C GLY A 135 5.26 -13.53 5.74
N ILE A 136 4.41 -12.97 4.87
CA ILE A 136 3.98 -13.60 3.61
C ILE A 136 5.16 -13.81 2.66
N ARG A 137 5.97 -12.76 2.48
CA ARG A 137 7.18 -12.78 1.66
C ARG A 137 8.37 -12.40 2.51
N ARG A 138 9.41 -13.23 2.48
CA ARG A 138 10.64 -13.01 3.25
C ARG A 138 11.84 -13.07 2.32
N THR A 139 12.80 -12.19 2.52
CA THR A 139 14.08 -12.26 1.83
C THR A 139 14.93 -13.40 2.42
N PRO A 140 15.96 -13.88 1.71
CA PRO A 140 16.90 -14.86 2.28
C PRO A 140 17.59 -14.38 3.55
N PHE A 141 17.71 -13.06 3.76
CA PHE A 141 18.33 -12.46 4.92
C PHE A 141 17.40 -12.22 6.10
N HIS A 142 16.10 -12.48 5.93
CA HIS A 142 15.06 -12.10 6.90
C HIS A 142 15.40 -12.50 8.35
N GLN A 143 15.76 -13.78 8.59
CA GLN A 143 16.08 -14.24 9.93
C GLN A 143 17.36 -13.58 10.46
N HIS A 144 18.37 -13.45 9.62
CA HIS A 144 19.62 -12.80 10.00
C HIS A 144 19.41 -11.33 10.41
N LEU A 145 18.53 -10.62 9.72
CA LEU A 145 18.17 -9.24 10.06
C LEU A 145 17.43 -9.18 11.40
N LEU A 146 16.49 -10.10 11.65
CA LEU A 146 15.80 -10.21 12.95
C LEU A 146 16.79 -10.46 14.10
N ASP A 147 17.74 -11.37 13.90
CA ASP A 147 18.77 -11.69 14.89
C ASP A 147 19.67 -10.48 15.22
N GLN A 148 19.74 -9.50 14.33
CA GLN A 148 20.43 -8.22 14.51
C GLN A 148 19.55 -7.11 15.09
N GLY A 149 18.33 -7.41 15.49
CA GLY A 149 17.41 -6.44 16.07
C GLY A 149 16.57 -5.66 15.05
N ALA A 150 16.44 -6.14 13.82
CA ALA A 150 15.63 -5.49 12.82
C ALA A 150 14.15 -5.40 13.24
N VAL A 151 13.58 -4.22 13.09
CA VAL A 151 12.15 -3.97 13.21
C VAL A 151 11.57 -3.94 11.80
N MET A 152 10.76 -4.96 11.50
CA MET A 152 10.26 -5.18 10.15
C MET A 152 9.04 -4.31 9.86
N GLY A 153 8.98 -3.79 8.63
CA GLY A 153 7.78 -3.28 7.99
C GLY A 153 7.37 -4.15 6.81
N GLU A 154 6.15 -4.00 6.37
CA GLU A 154 5.61 -4.75 5.23
C GLU A 154 5.31 -3.82 4.05
N LEU A 155 5.74 -4.22 2.85
CA LEU A 155 5.36 -3.58 1.60
C LEU A 155 5.09 -4.65 0.54
N ALA A 156 3.87 -4.67 -0.01
CA ALA A 156 3.42 -5.67 -1.00
C ALA A 156 3.70 -7.13 -0.55
N GLY A 157 3.50 -7.40 0.73
CA GLY A 157 3.76 -8.69 1.38
C GLY A 157 5.22 -8.95 1.77
N TRP A 158 6.17 -8.13 1.32
CA TRP A 158 7.58 -8.28 1.67
C TRP A 158 7.89 -7.71 3.05
N GLU A 159 8.46 -8.55 3.91
CA GLU A 159 9.08 -8.10 5.16
C GLU A 159 10.41 -7.41 4.86
N ARG A 160 10.54 -6.18 5.32
CA ARG A 160 11.74 -5.35 5.10
C ARG A 160 12.17 -4.72 6.42
N ALA A 161 13.47 -4.73 6.71
CA ALA A 161 13.99 -4.03 7.87
C ALA A 161 13.84 -2.51 7.68
N ASN A 162 13.09 -1.86 8.56
CA ASN A 162 12.90 -0.41 8.51
C ASN A 162 13.91 0.31 9.41
N TRP A 163 14.29 -0.29 10.51
CA TRP A 163 15.33 0.19 11.43
C TRP A 163 15.83 -0.95 12.30
N PHE A 164 16.94 -0.76 13.03
CA PHE A 164 17.54 -1.76 13.90
C PHE A 164 17.57 -1.25 15.33
N ALA A 165 17.00 -2.04 16.26
CA ALA A 165 17.05 -1.77 17.68
C ALA A 165 18.44 -2.14 18.24
N THR A 166 18.95 -1.31 19.17
CA THR A 166 20.14 -1.66 19.95
C THR A 166 19.77 -2.71 21.02
N PRO A 167 20.76 -3.42 21.61
CA PRO A 167 20.48 -4.47 22.59
C PRO A 167 19.71 -4.02 23.84
N ASP A 168 19.72 -2.73 24.15
CA ASP A 168 18.99 -2.11 25.26
C ASP A 168 17.60 -1.58 24.85
N GLN A 169 17.22 -1.69 23.58
CA GLN A 169 15.92 -1.26 23.06
C GLN A 169 15.02 -2.45 22.77
N THR A 170 13.71 -2.29 22.98
CA THR A 170 12.70 -3.24 22.47
C THR A 170 12.50 -3.01 20.98
N PRO A 171 12.62 -4.07 20.13
CA PRO A 171 12.48 -3.96 18.68
C PRO A 171 10.99 -3.86 18.28
N GLU A 172 10.36 -2.73 18.55
CA GLU A 172 8.93 -2.49 18.28
C GLU A 172 8.68 -1.05 17.83
N TYR A 173 7.58 -0.81 17.13
CA TYR A 173 7.11 0.53 16.83
C TYR A 173 6.42 1.13 18.07
N ALA A 174 6.80 2.37 18.41
CA ALA A 174 6.10 3.23 19.35
C ALA A 174 5.58 4.45 18.58
N TYR A 175 4.33 4.39 18.15
CA TYR A 175 3.75 5.41 17.27
C TYR A 175 3.57 6.74 17.98
N THR A 176 4.00 7.82 17.35
CA THR A 176 3.93 9.17 17.87
C THR A 176 3.90 10.19 16.73
N TRP A 177 3.28 11.36 16.96
CA TRP A 177 3.36 12.53 16.09
C TRP A 177 4.66 13.32 16.26
N LYS A 178 5.45 12.98 17.28
CA LYS A 178 6.73 13.62 17.58
C LYS A 178 7.88 12.87 16.89
N ARG A 179 9.12 13.20 17.28
CA ARG A 179 10.32 12.46 16.84
C ARG A 179 10.17 10.98 17.17
N GLN A 180 10.39 10.15 16.17
CA GLN A 180 10.24 8.71 16.31
C GLN A 180 11.29 8.09 17.21
N LYS A 181 10.96 7.00 17.92
CA LYS A 181 11.83 6.24 18.81
C LYS A 181 13.16 5.83 18.13
N PHE A 182 13.10 5.50 16.85
CA PHE A 182 14.23 5.01 16.06
C PHE A 182 15.08 6.12 15.41
N PHE A 183 14.80 7.39 15.68
CA PHE A 183 15.48 8.50 15.00
C PHE A 183 17.01 8.45 15.17
N GLU A 184 17.50 8.20 16.39
CA GLU A 184 18.94 8.14 16.67
C GLU A 184 19.58 6.89 16.04
N ASN A 185 18.86 5.77 15.98
CA ASN A 185 19.32 4.56 15.30
C ASN A 185 19.56 4.83 13.81
N VAL A 186 18.57 5.43 13.12
CA VAL A 186 18.72 5.80 11.72
C VAL A 186 19.79 6.85 11.49
N ALA A 187 19.97 7.79 12.43
CA ALA A 187 21.04 8.80 12.34
C ALA A 187 22.43 8.15 12.36
N GLU A 188 22.66 7.17 13.23
CA GLU A 188 23.92 6.43 13.28
C GLU A 188 24.13 5.54 12.03
N GLU A 189 23.07 4.91 11.51
CA GLU A 189 23.14 4.16 10.24
C GLU A 189 23.53 5.09 9.07
N VAL A 190 22.90 6.24 8.94
CA VAL A 190 23.23 7.25 7.92
C VAL A 190 24.69 7.71 8.06
N LYS A 191 25.16 7.96 9.28
CA LYS A 191 26.55 8.32 9.55
C LYS A 191 27.51 7.21 9.14
N ALA A 192 27.19 5.95 9.48
CA ALA A 192 28.01 4.79 9.10
C ALA A 192 28.14 4.66 7.59
N VAL A 193 27.03 4.80 6.83
CA VAL A 193 27.07 4.77 5.36
C VAL A 193 27.92 5.89 4.77
N ARG A 194 27.87 7.09 5.35
CA ARG A 194 28.64 8.25 4.86
C ARG A 194 30.13 8.23 5.20
N THR A 195 30.50 7.57 6.28
CA THR A 195 31.89 7.59 6.78
C THR A 195 32.59 6.24 6.75
N ASN A 196 31.84 5.17 6.47
CA ASN A 196 32.33 3.80 6.50
C ASN A 196 31.62 2.97 5.41
N VAL A 197 31.11 1.79 5.76
CA VAL A 197 30.44 0.85 4.84
C VAL A 197 29.01 0.61 5.29
N GLY A 198 28.06 0.61 4.33
CA GLY A 198 26.69 0.19 4.53
C GLY A 198 26.32 -1.01 3.66
N MET A 199 25.43 -1.87 4.18
CA MET A 199 24.85 -2.99 3.45
C MET A 199 23.33 -2.87 3.47
N TYR A 200 22.70 -3.06 2.30
CA TYR A 200 21.25 -2.96 2.14
C TYR A 200 20.69 -4.26 1.56
N ASP A 201 19.69 -4.85 2.21
CA ASP A 201 18.95 -5.96 1.63
C ASP A 201 17.93 -5.45 0.60
N MET A 202 18.30 -5.53 -0.66
CA MET A 202 17.45 -5.16 -1.79
C MET A 202 16.81 -6.38 -2.47
N SER A 203 16.74 -7.52 -1.79
CA SER A 203 16.21 -8.77 -2.35
C SER A 203 14.71 -8.68 -2.70
N SER A 204 13.96 -7.77 -2.10
CA SER A 204 12.54 -7.55 -2.39
C SER A 204 12.26 -6.77 -3.67
N PHE A 205 13.26 -6.07 -4.24
CA PHE A 205 13.09 -5.36 -5.51
C PHE A 205 13.01 -6.33 -6.69
N GLY A 206 12.33 -5.95 -7.76
CA GLY A 206 12.28 -6.70 -9.02
C GLY A 206 13.67 -6.80 -9.67
N LYS A 207 14.00 -7.94 -10.23
CA LYS A 207 15.20 -8.16 -11.06
C LYS A 207 14.77 -8.55 -12.45
N ILE A 208 15.09 -7.70 -13.42
CA ILE A 208 14.75 -7.93 -14.82
C ILE A 208 16.05 -8.09 -15.60
N ARG A 209 16.16 -9.19 -16.34
CA ARG A 209 17.30 -9.45 -17.22
C ARG A 209 16.90 -9.14 -18.66
N VAL A 210 17.62 -8.25 -19.29
CA VAL A 210 17.41 -7.86 -20.68
C VAL A 210 18.58 -8.38 -21.52
N GLU A 211 18.29 -9.25 -22.48
CA GLU A 211 19.30 -9.92 -23.31
C GLU A 211 18.96 -9.79 -24.78
N GLY A 212 19.97 -9.74 -25.61
CA GLY A 212 19.84 -9.74 -27.06
C GLY A 212 20.76 -8.73 -27.72
N ARG A 213 20.89 -8.85 -29.02
CA ARG A 213 21.75 -7.98 -29.83
C ARG A 213 21.37 -6.51 -29.68
N ASP A 214 20.07 -6.23 -29.57
CA ASP A 214 19.53 -4.88 -29.57
C ASP A 214 19.18 -4.38 -28.15
N ALA A 215 19.60 -5.10 -27.07
CA ALA A 215 19.29 -4.79 -25.68
C ALA A 215 19.69 -3.35 -25.29
N THR A 216 20.91 -2.92 -25.62
CA THR A 216 21.38 -1.56 -25.31
C THR A 216 20.57 -0.51 -26.05
N ALA A 217 20.28 -0.74 -27.34
CA ALA A 217 19.47 0.19 -28.13
C ALA A 217 18.04 0.31 -27.58
N PHE A 218 17.44 -0.80 -27.20
CA PHE A 218 16.13 -0.84 -26.56
C PHE A 218 16.11 -0.08 -25.24
N LEU A 219 17.07 -0.33 -24.34
CA LEU A 219 17.16 0.35 -23.05
C LEU A 219 17.40 1.86 -23.22
N ASN A 220 18.22 2.27 -24.20
CA ASN A 220 18.43 3.69 -24.53
C ASN A 220 17.17 4.36 -25.12
N TYR A 221 16.27 3.58 -25.71
CA TYR A 221 15.01 4.08 -26.24
C TYR A 221 13.96 4.36 -25.15
N ILE A 222 13.84 3.44 -24.17
CA ILE A 222 12.80 3.56 -23.12
C ILE A 222 13.28 4.26 -21.86
N GLY A 223 14.58 4.38 -21.65
CA GLY A 223 15.17 4.96 -20.44
C GLY A 223 15.65 6.39 -20.64
N GLY A 224 15.54 7.18 -19.58
CA GLY A 224 16.04 8.56 -19.56
C GLY A 224 17.56 8.71 -19.47
N GLY A 225 18.30 7.59 -19.32
CA GLY A 225 19.76 7.57 -19.21
C GLY A 225 20.46 6.95 -20.41
N GLN A 226 21.80 6.94 -20.38
CA GLN A 226 22.64 6.28 -21.36
C GLN A 226 23.13 4.94 -20.84
N TYR A 227 22.78 3.85 -21.53
CA TYR A 227 23.12 2.47 -21.15
C TYR A 227 24.32 1.88 -21.92
N ASP A 228 24.81 2.58 -22.96
CA ASP A 228 26.03 2.18 -23.66
C ASP A 228 27.25 2.59 -22.81
N VAL A 229 27.52 1.81 -21.79
CA VAL A 229 28.58 2.04 -20.82
C VAL A 229 29.46 0.77 -20.68
N ALA A 230 30.66 0.94 -20.12
CA ALA A 230 31.54 -0.19 -19.89
C ALA A 230 30.90 -1.26 -18.99
N VAL A 231 31.22 -2.53 -19.24
CA VAL A 231 30.78 -3.65 -18.40
C VAL A 231 31.16 -3.44 -16.93
N GLY A 232 30.21 -3.67 -16.04
CA GLY A 232 30.36 -3.44 -14.59
C GLY A 232 29.98 -2.03 -14.13
N LYS A 233 29.66 -1.12 -15.04
CA LYS A 233 29.07 0.19 -14.66
C LYS A 233 27.61 0.05 -14.30
N ILE A 234 27.21 0.76 -13.26
CA ILE A 234 25.83 0.89 -12.81
C ILE A 234 25.27 2.22 -13.34
N VAL A 235 24.06 2.18 -13.90
CA VAL A 235 23.33 3.36 -14.38
C VAL A 235 21.99 3.43 -13.67
N TYR A 236 21.79 4.47 -12.85
CA TYR A 236 20.50 4.77 -12.25
C TYR A 236 19.70 5.70 -13.15
N THR A 237 18.47 5.37 -13.45
CA THR A 237 17.59 6.14 -14.31
C THR A 237 16.12 5.73 -14.19
N GLN A 238 15.26 6.33 -15.01
CA GLN A 238 13.84 6.01 -15.09
C GLN A 238 13.46 5.52 -16.48
N PHE A 239 12.51 4.59 -16.56
CA PHE A 239 11.76 4.33 -17.79
C PHE A 239 10.60 5.32 -17.88
N LEU A 240 10.45 5.92 -19.04
CA LEU A 240 9.48 6.99 -19.27
C LEU A 240 8.43 6.56 -20.29
N ASN A 241 7.19 7.03 -20.10
CA ASN A 241 6.17 6.96 -21.13
C ASN A 241 6.28 8.10 -22.14
N ALA A 242 5.42 8.11 -23.17
CA ALA A 242 5.43 9.11 -24.23
C ALA A 242 5.18 10.56 -23.75
N ARG A 243 4.59 10.73 -22.57
CA ARG A 243 4.33 12.03 -21.94
C ARG A 243 5.45 12.46 -20.98
N GLY A 244 6.50 11.67 -20.82
CA GLY A 244 7.59 11.89 -19.88
C GLY A 244 7.25 11.48 -18.43
N GLY A 245 6.14 10.81 -18.19
CA GLY A 245 5.80 10.22 -16.89
C GLY A 245 6.70 9.03 -16.58
N ILE A 246 7.01 8.81 -15.30
CA ILE A 246 7.86 7.70 -14.83
C ILE A 246 7.03 6.44 -14.76
N GLU A 247 7.42 5.40 -15.52
CA GLU A 247 6.82 4.07 -15.49
C GLU A 247 7.59 3.11 -14.56
N ALA A 248 8.90 3.28 -14.47
CA ALA A 248 9.73 2.51 -13.55
C ALA A 248 10.99 3.29 -13.16
N ASP A 249 11.40 3.10 -11.91
CA ASP A 249 12.66 3.57 -11.35
C ASP A 249 13.63 2.38 -11.30
N VAL A 250 14.75 2.47 -11.99
CA VAL A 250 15.61 1.32 -12.28
C VAL A 250 17.11 1.63 -12.10
N THR A 251 17.83 0.58 -11.78
CA THR A 251 19.30 0.59 -11.68
C THR A 251 19.88 -0.57 -12.46
#